data_7b5077076073ec36234a4f4eb4673de6
#
_entry.id   7b5077076073ec36234a4f4eb4673de6
#
_cell.length_a   1.000
_cell.length_b   1.000
_cell.length_c   1.000
_cell.angle_alpha   90.00
_cell.angle_beta   90.00
_cell.angle_gamma   90.00
#
_symmetry.space_group_name_H-M   'P 1'
#
loop_
_entity.id
_entity.type
_entity.pdbx_description
1 polymer ?
#
loop_
_entity_poly.entity_id
_entity_poly.type
_entity_poly.pdbx_seq_one_letter_code
_entity_poly.pdbx_strand_id
1 'polypeptide(L)'
;QHRGIDGLRGDAEGGVSANLTRIRAAEGAHVVLVQVQLLGNRARRWNAVAIEQGTSARVEQVRIELGGSVVACGARTLLNHNKCEYDLDAVYFGHGNDVLDFNDVSVHTGKDTLYEMHTAGVLTGSADKILRGTVDFQRGAKRGVGHESEDVLLFSPSARNRTAPLILCGEEEVEGQHAASVGRLDENKLYYLRSRGLSEAQARRLMVDARFAPAIDKIPLDSLQDEVRENVARRLNDELDG
;
A
#
# COMPACT_ATOMS: atom_id res chain seq x y z
N GLN A 1 15.86 -6.70 -16.10
CA GLN A 1 15.23 -6.45 -14.81
C GLN A 1 16.00 -5.38 -14.07
N HIS A 2 15.32 -4.33 -13.62
CA HIS A 2 15.90 -3.26 -12.80
C HIS A 2 15.22 -3.24 -11.45
N ARG A 3 15.99 -3.16 -10.36
CA ARG A 3 15.49 -3.09 -9.00
C ARG A 3 15.97 -1.82 -8.32
N GLY A 4 15.07 -1.07 -7.71
CA GLY A 4 15.37 0.10 -6.89
C GLY A 4 14.80 -0.08 -5.48
N ILE A 5 15.59 0.19 -4.46
CA ILE A 5 15.18 0.18 -3.05
C ILE A 5 15.40 1.57 -2.49
N ASP A 6 14.32 2.17 -1.99
CA ASP A 6 14.33 3.45 -1.28
C ASP A 6 13.90 3.22 0.17
N GLY A 7 14.84 3.33 1.09
CA GLY A 7 14.63 3.11 2.52
C GLY A 7 14.84 4.39 3.32
N LEU A 8 13.83 4.79 4.08
CA LEU A 8 13.86 5.94 4.97
C LEU A 8 13.73 5.51 6.42
N ARG A 9 14.72 5.87 7.21
CA ARG A 9 14.76 5.68 8.66
C ARG A 9 15.03 6.98 9.37
N GLY A 10 14.53 7.13 10.58
CA GLY A 10 14.88 8.26 11.43
C GLY A 10 13.99 8.36 12.66
N ASP A 11 14.60 8.54 13.81
CA ASP A 11 13.94 8.84 15.08
C ASP A 11 13.79 10.35 15.29
N ALA A 12 14.01 11.15 14.23
CA ALA A 12 14.09 12.58 14.34
C ALA A 12 12.81 13.21 14.89
N GLU A 13 12.97 14.07 15.86
CA GLU A 13 11.93 14.90 16.44
C GLU A 13 11.42 15.89 15.39
N GLY A 14 10.44 15.47 14.59
CA GLY A 14 9.70 16.37 13.70
C GLY A 14 10.34 16.67 12.34
N GLY A 15 10.98 15.70 11.71
CA GLY A 15 11.54 15.86 10.36
C GLY A 15 10.49 15.83 9.24
N VAL A 16 10.85 16.38 8.09
CA VAL A 16 10.07 16.33 6.85
C VAL A 16 10.84 15.54 5.80
N SER A 17 10.18 14.57 5.18
CA SER A 17 10.70 13.83 4.03
C SER A 17 9.79 14.05 2.83
N ALA A 18 10.36 14.47 1.70
CA ALA A 18 9.63 14.65 0.46
C ALA A 18 10.41 14.02 -0.70
N ASN A 19 9.80 13.06 -1.40
CA ASN A 19 10.41 12.36 -2.53
C ASN A 19 9.52 12.42 -3.75
N LEU A 20 10.16 12.52 -4.92
CA LEU A 20 9.53 12.30 -6.21
C LEU A 20 10.38 11.30 -7.00
N THR A 21 9.80 10.15 -7.28
CA THR A 21 10.41 9.10 -8.13
C THR A 21 9.76 9.14 -9.50
N ARG A 22 10.56 9.16 -10.56
CA ARG A 22 10.09 9.01 -11.94
C ARG A 22 10.66 7.76 -12.56
N ILE A 23 9.80 6.92 -13.12
CA ILE A 23 10.17 5.71 -13.82
C ILE A 23 9.72 5.82 -15.27
N ARG A 24 10.63 5.58 -16.20
CA ARG A 24 10.35 5.36 -17.61
C ARG A 24 10.83 3.96 -17.97
N ALA A 25 9.90 3.02 -18.02
CA ALA A 25 10.18 1.65 -18.39
C ALA A 25 10.15 1.54 -19.92
N ALA A 26 11.27 1.16 -20.53
CA ALA A 26 11.36 0.92 -21.97
C ALA A 26 10.53 -0.31 -22.37
N GLU A 27 10.34 -0.52 -23.68
CA GLU A 27 9.66 -1.69 -24.21
C GLU A 27 10.22 -2.99 -23.63
N GLY A 28 9.33 -3.87 -23.14
CA GLY A 28 9.68 -5.16 -22.53
C GLY A 28 10.48 -5.07 -21.23
N ALA A 29 10.66 -3.88 -20.66
CA ALA A 29 11.40 -3.72 -19.41
C ALA A 29 10.57 -4.27 -18.22
N HIS A 30 11.28 -4.87 -17.26
CA HIS A 30 10.73 -5.25 -15.96
C HIS A 30 11.42 -4.45 -14.86
N VAL A 31 10.65 -3.65 -14.13
CA VAL A 31 11.14 -2.79 -13.05
C VAL A 31 10.45 -3.18 -11.75
N VAL A 32 11.24 -3.36 -10.70
CA VAL A 32 10.75 -3.56 -9.33
C VAL A 32 11.20 -2.37 -8.48
N LEU A 33 10.26 -1.62 -7.94
CA LEU A 33 10.49 -0.52 -7.00
C LEU A 33 10.03 -0.92 -5.61
N VAL A 34 10.93 -0.94 -4.64
CA VAL A 34 10.60 -1.17 -3.24
C VAL A 34 10.86 0.12 -2.47
N GLN A 35 9.82 0.62 -1.81
CA GLN A 35 9.89 1.81 -0.96
C GLN A 35 9.47 1.43 0.47
N VAL A 36 10.38 1.60 1.42
CA VAL A 36 10.16 1.29 2.84
C VAL A 36 10.40 2.54 3.66
N GLN A 37 9.39 2.96 4.41
CA GLN A 37 9.44 4.09 5.32
C GLN A 37 9.22 3.61 6.76
N LEU A 38 10.22 3.83 7.61
CA LEU A 38 10.27 3.48 9.03
C LEU A 38 10.58 4.73 9.88
N LEU A 39 9.96 5.85 9.54
CA LEU A 39 10.17 7.14 10.23
C LEU A 39 9.53 7.13 11.62
N GLY A 40 10.06 7.96 12.52
CA GLY A 40 9.48 8.18 13.83
C GLY A 40 8.11 8.85 13.80
N ASN A 41 7.34 8.73 14.87
CA ASN A 41 5.91 9.13 14.94
C ASN A 41 5.66 10.64 14.80
N ARG A 42 6.68 11.51 14.84
CA ARG A 42 6.54 12.96 14.63
C ARG A 42 7.00 13.44 13.26
N ALA A 43 7.50 12.54 12.42
CA ALA A 43 7.92 12.88 11.07
C ALA A 43 6.70 13.12 10.15
N ARG A 44 6.93 13.88 9.08
CA ARG A 44 5.96 14.09 8.00
C ARG A 44 6.55 13.58 6.69
N ARG A 45 5.75 12.88 5.92
CA ARG A 45 6.18 12.22 4.68
C ARG A 45 5.31 12.65 3.50
N TRP A 46 5.96 13.06 2.42
CA TRP A 46 5.36 13.19 1.09
C TRP A 46 6.13 12.31 0.11
N ASN A 47 5.43 11.43 -0.59
CA ASN A 47 6.03 10.54 -1.57
C ASN A 47 5.16 10.46 -2.82
N ALA A 48 5.72 10.85 -3.95
CA ALA A 48 5.05 10.73 -5.23
C ALA A 48 5.86 9.87 -6.20
N VAL A 49 5.17 8.99 -6.92
CA VAL A 49 5.76 8.14 -7.96
C VAL A 49 5.03 8.41 -9.27
N ALA A 50 5.78 8.72 -10.32
CA ALA A 50 5.27 8.88 -11.68
C ALA A 50 5.88 7.81 -12.58
N ILE A 51 5.02 7.04 -13.29
CA ILE A 51 5.43 5.88 -14.07
C ILE A 51 4.90 6.03 -15.49
N GLU A 52 5.80 5.89 -16.46
CA GLU A 52 5.50 5.78 -17.89
C GLU A 52 6.04 4.44 -18.38
N GLN A 53 5.24 3.69 -19.15
CA GLN A 53 5.59 2.34 -19.55
C GLN A 53 5.54 2.19 -21.07
N GLY A 54 6.61 1.63 -21.66
CA GLY A 54 6.64 1.19 -23.05
C GLY A 54 5.86 -0.12 -23.26
N THR A 55 5.67 -0.51 -24.50
CA THR A 55 4.94 -1.75 -24.88
C THR A 55 5.47 -2.95 -24.10
N SER A 56 4.56 -3.75 -23.52
CA SER A 56 4.88 -4.96 -22.75
C SER A 56 5.86 -4.72 -21.56
N ALA A 57 5.97 -3.48 -21.09
CA ALA A 57 6.73 -3.20 -19.88
C ALA A 57 5.89 -3.58 -18.65
N ARG A 58 6.57 -4.10 -17.64
CA ARG A 58 5.99 -4.43 -16.33
C ARG A 58 6.69 -3.65 -15.23
N VAL A 59 5.91 -3.02 -14.38
CA VAL A 59 6.41 -2.34 -13.17
C VAL A 59 5.70 -2.91 -11.96
N GLU A 60 6.47 -3.37 -10.98
CA GLU A 60 6.00 -3.81 -9.68
C GLU A 60 6.46 -2.82 -8.63
N GLN A 61 5.55 -2.36 -7.79
CA GLN A 61 5.87 -1.46 -6.68
C GLN A 61 5.44 -2.10 -5.36
N VAL A 62 6.37 -2.14 -4.40
CA VAL A 62 6.08 -2.45 -3.00
C VAL A 62 6.24 -1.16 -2.20
N ARG A 63 5.20 -0.72 -1.50
CA ARG A 63 5.20 0.49 -0.68
C ARG A 63 4.83 0.16 0.76
N ILE A 64 5.77 0.36 1.67
CA ILE A 64 5.62 0.12 3.11
C ILE A 64 5.71 1.46 3.84
N GLU A 65 4.62 1.89 4.48
CA GLU A 65 4.51 3.14 5.21
C GLU A 65 4.15 2.86 6.67
N LEU A 66 5.17 2.78 7.54
CA LEU A 66 5.02 2.38 8.94
C LEU A 66 5.27 3.51 9.94
N GLY A 67 5.41 4.74 9.51
CA GLY A 67 5.68 5.84 10.43
C GLY A 67 5.18 7.18 9.91
N GLY A 68 5.46 8.22 10.71
CA GLY A 68 5.06 9.60 10.39
C GLY A 68 3.66 9.95 10.91
N SER A 69 3.55 11.16 11.49
CA SER A 69 2.28 11.73 11.94
C SER A 69 1.39 12.21 10.79
N VAL A 70 2.00 12.57 9.66
CA VAL A 70 1.31 12.94 8.42
C VAL A 70 2.03 12.25 7.27
N VAL A 71 1.32 11.40 6.55
CA VAL A 71 1.83 10.66 5.40
C VAL A 71 0.93 10.94 4.21
N ALA A 72 1.47 11.54 3.17
CA ALA A 72 0.78 11.73 1.89
C ALA A 72 1.60 11.06 0.79
N CYS A 73 1.08 9.96 0.26
CA CYS A 73 1.76 9.15 -0.74
C CYS A 73 0.84 8.84 -1.91
N GLY A 74 1.43 8.62 -3.07
CA GLY A 74 0.67 8.16 -4.23
C GLY A 74 1.52 7.84 -5.42
N ALA A 75 0.91 7.11 -6.36
CA ALA A 75 1.50 6.81 -7.65
C ALA A 75 0.55 7.24 -8.76
N ARG A 76 1.12 7.77 -9.83
CA ARG A 76 0.41 7.93 -11.10
C ARG A 76 1.13 7.12 -12.16
N THR A 77 0.45 6.09 -12.67
CA THR A 77 0.97 5.27 -13.76
C THR A 77 0.23 5.54 -15.05
N LEU A 78 1.00 5.66 -16.13
CA LEU A 78 0.49 5.80 -17.49
C LEU A 78 0.74 4.49 -18.24
N LEU A 79 -0.33 3.72 -18.44
CA LEU A 79 -0.38 2.50 -19.23
C LEU A 79 -0.71 2.90 -20.69
N ASN A 80 0.20 3.67 -21.30
CA ASN A 80 -0.04 4.36 -22.57
C ASN A 80 0.38 3.56 -23.81
N HIS A 81 0.98 2.39 -23.62
CA HIS A 81 1.31 1.44 -24.68
C HIS A 81 0.59 0.10 -24.44
N ASN A 82 0.61 -0.78 -25.45
CA ASN A 82 -0.08 -2.05 -25.36
C ASN A 82 0.63 -3.02 -24.40
N LYS A 83 -0.15 -3.83 -23.69
CA LYS A 83 0.33 -4.89 -22.78
C LYS A 83 1.23 -4.37 -21.65
N CYS A 84 1.03 -3.13 -21.22
CA CYS A 84 1.68 -2.63 -20.02
C CYS A 84 1.04 -3.25 -18.80
N GLU A 85 1.86 -3.56 -17.79
CA GLU A 85 1.41 -4.12 -16.51
C GLU A 85 1.96 -3.29 -15.35
N TYR A 86 1.10 -2.97 -14.39
CA TYR A 86 1.51 -2.32 -13.15
C TYR A 86 0.85 -2.98 -11.95
N ASP A 87 1.69 -3.48 -11.04
CA ASP A 87 1.28 -4.07 -9.77
C ASP A 87 1.73 -3.16 -8.62
N LEU A 88 0.82 -2.83 -7.70
CA LEU A 88 1.11 -2.11 -6.46
C LEU A 88 0.68 -2.94 -5.26
N ASP A 89 1.65 -3.28 -4.41
CA ASP A 89 1.39 -3.81 -3.07
C ASP A 89 1.77 -2.77 -2.03
N ALA A 90 0.79 -2.30 -1.27
CA ALA A 90 1.00 -1.28 -0.26
C ALA A 90 0.61 -1.77 1.13
N VAL A 91 1.45 -1.46 2.12
CA VAL A 91 1.18 -1.71 3.54
C VAL A 91 1.32 -0.42 4.31
N TYR A 92 0.39 -0.16 5.22
CA TYR A 92 0.46 0.99 6.10
C TYR A 92 0.01 0.67 7.53
N PHE A 93 0.56 1.43 8.48
CA PHE A 93 0.17 1.37 9.88
C PHE A 93 -0.06 2.79 10.40
N GLY A 94 -1.31 3.11 10.77
CA GLY A 94 -1.67 4.37 11.41
C GLY A 94 -1.89 4.20 12.90
N HIS A 95 -1.28 5.08 13.72
CA HIS A 95 -1.31 5.03 15.16
C HIS A 95 -1.65 6.40 15.76
N GLY A 96 -2.26 6.41 16.94
CA GLY A 96 -2.55 7.65 17.66
C GLY A 96 -3.43 8.61 16.86
N ASN A 97 -2.91 9.77 16.47
CA ASN A 97 -3.60 10.77 15.66
C ASN A 97 -3.00 10.91 14.25
N ASP A 98 -2.38 9.87 13.74
CA ASP A 98 -1.75 9.90 12.42
C ASP A 98 -2.78 10.20 11.33
N VAL A 99 -2.36 10.97 10.34
CA VAL A 99 -3.14 11.28 9.15
C VAL A 99 -2.46 10.66 7.93
N LEU A 100 -3.15 9.72 7.29
CA LEU A 100 -2.65 9.00 6.14
C LEU A 100 -3.50 9.34 4.91
N ASP A 101 -2.87 9.88 3.88
CA ASP A 101 -3.51 10.26 2.62
C ASP A 101 -2.83 9.54 1.45
N PHE A 102 -3.54 8.59 0.85
CA PHE A 102 -3.07 7.85 -0.31
C PHE A 102 -3.88 8.19 -1.54
N ASN A 103 -3.18 8.40 -2.68
CA ASN A 103 -3.82 8.72 -3.94
C ASN A 103 -3.10 8.00 -5.09
N ASP A 104 -3.66 6.89 -5.53
CA ASP A 104 -3.11 6.05 -6.59
C ASP A 104 -3.99 6.15 -7.83
N VAL A 105 -3.36 6.42 -8.98
CA VAL A 105 -4.05 6.67 -10.24
C VAL A 105 -3.42 5.84 -11.36
N SER A 106 -4.22 5.01 -12.02
CA SER A 106 -3.84 4.34 -13.26
C SER A 106 -4.61 4.96 -14.44
N VAL A 107 -3.88 5.30 -15.49
CA VAL A 107 -4.48 5.82 -16.74
C VAL A 107 -4.17 4.85 -17.87
N HIS A 108 -5.21 4.25 -18.41
CA HIS A 108 -5.13 3.27 -19.49
C HIS A 108 -5.47 3.94 -20.81
N THR A 109 -4.53 3.97 -21.74
CA THR A 109 -4.72 4.40 -23.12
C THR A 109 -4.28 3.33 -24.13
N GLY A 110 -3.39 2.41 -23.69
CA GLY A 110 -2.98 1.24 -24.45
C GLY A 110 -4.01 0.11 -24.40
N LYS A 111 -3.88 -0.86 -25.29
CA LYS A 111 -4.70 -2.08 -25.29
C LYS A 111 -4.07 -3.18 -24.46
N ASP A 112 -4.92 -4.09 -23.95
CA ASP A 112 -4.46 -5.26 -23.17
C ASP A 112 -3.60 -4.88 -21.95
N THR A 113 -3.92 -3.78 -21.31
CA THR A 113 -3.18 -3.27 -20.15
C THR A 113 -3.73 -3.84 -18.84
N LEU A 114 -2.87 -4.05 -17.87
CA LEU A 114 -3.23 -4.59 -16.56
C LEU A 114 -2.78 -3.64 -15.44
N TYR A 115 -3.67 -3.34 -14.51
CA TYR A 115 -3.43 -2.67 -13.24
C TYR A 115 -3.98 -3.49 -12.09
N GLU A 116 -3.10 -3.84 -11.16
CA GLU A 116 -3.47 -4.52 -9.92
C GLU A 116 -2.99 -3.68 -8.74
N MET A 117 -3.89 -3.40 -7.79
CA MET A 117 -3.55 -2.71 -6.54
C MET A 117 -4.05 -3.51 -5.34
N HIS A 118 -3.13 -3.85 -4.46
CA HIS A 118 -3.43 -4.49 -3.18
C HIS A 118 -2.93 -3.62 -2.05
N THR A 119 -3.83 -3.17 -1.20
CA THR A 119 -3.47 -2.41 -0.01
C THR A 119 -3.89 -3.14 1.25
N ALA A 120 -3.01 -3.21 2.24
CA ALA A 120 -3.31 -3.76 3.55
C ALA A 120 -2.95 -2.75 4.64
N GLY A 121 -3.86 -2.51 5.57
CA GLY A 121 -3.66 -1.51 6.61
C GLY A 121 -4.11 -1.91 7.99
N VAL A 122 -3.46 -1.31 8.98
CA VAL A 122 -3.88 -1.35 10.37
C VAL A 122 -4.04 0.08 10.86
N LEU A 123 -5.16 0.35 11.54
CA LEU A 123 -5.44 1.65 12.14
C LEU A 123 -5.77 1.48 13.62
N THR A 124 -5.08 2.24 14.47
CA THR A 124 -5.22 2.25 15.90
C THR A 124 -5.43 3.68 16.44
N GLY A 125 -5.79 3.81 17.71
CA GLY A 125 -6.04 5.12 18.31
C GLY A 125 -7.12 5.90 17.58
N SER A 126 -6.83 7.14 17.21
CA SER A 126 -7.70 8.04 16.42
C SER A 126 -7.11 8.32 15.03
N ALA A 127 -6.29 7.42 14.51
CA ALA A 127 -5.69 7.56 13.19
C ALA A 127 -6.78 7.74 12.11
N ASP A 128 -6.54 8.65 11.18
CA ASP A 128 -7.45 8.99 10.09
C ASP A 128 -6.79 8.71 8.74
N LYS A 129 -7.34 7.78 7.99
CA LYS A 129 -6.81 7.39 6.69
C LYS A 129 -7.83 7.64 5.58
N ILE A 130 -7.36 8.16 4.46
CA ILE A 130 -8.09 8.19 3.19
C ILE A 130 -7.25 7.52 2.10
N LEU A 131 -7.86 6.59 1.35
CA LEU A 131 -7.36 6.05 0.10
C LEU A 131 -8.25 6.52 -1.04
N ARG A 132 -7.65 7.13 -2.03
CA ARG A 132 -8.27 7.43 -3.33
C ARG A 132 -7.60 6.55 -4.37
N GLY A 133 -8.34 5.59 -4.91
CA GLY A 133 -7.94 4.78 -6.04
C GLY A 133 -8.67 5.26 -7.29
N THR A 134 -7.96 5.46 -8.38
CA THR A 134 -8.58 5.85 -9.65
C THR A 134 -8.08 4.98 -10.78
N VAL A 135 -9.01 4.29 -11.43
CA VAL A 135 -8.76 3.58 -12.69
C VAL A 135 -9.45 4.35 -13.81
N ASP A 136 -8.66 4.92 -14.72
CA ASP A 136 -9.15 5.72 -15.84
C ASP A 136 -8.92 4.99 -17.16
N PHE A 137 -9.95 4.32 -17.67
CA PHE A 137 -9.94 3.71 -18.99
C PHE A 137 -10.35 4.74 -20.04
N GLN A 138 -9.37 5.29 -20.72
CA GLN A 138 -9.62 6.25 -21.79
C GLN A 138 -10.01 5.54 -23.10
N ARG A 139 -10.64 6.29 -23.99
CA ARG A 139 -11.05 5.77 -25.29
C ARG A 139 -9.86 5.15 -26.05
N GLY A 140 -10.00 3.91 -26.47
CA GLY A 140 -8.97 3.12 -27.13
C GLY A 140 -8.28 2.10 -26.23
N ALA A 141 -8.49 2.13 -24.92
CA ALA A 141 -7.90 1.21 -23.92
C ALA A 141 -8.58 -0.18 -23.94
N LYS A 142 -8.85 -0.73 -25.13
CA LYS A 142 -9.57 -2.01 -25.28
C LYS A 142 -8.90 -3.14 -24.53
N ARG A 143 -9.71 -3.95 -23.84
CA ARG A 143 -9.31 -5.07 -23.00
C ARG A 143 -8.36 -4.66 -21.87
N GLY A 144 -8.46 -3.40 -21.44
CA GLY A 144 -7.82 -2.94 -20.23
C GLY A 144 -8.48 -3.56 -18.99
N VAL A 145 -7.68 -3.99 -18.04
CA VAL A 145 -8.09 -4.57 -16.75
C VAL A 145 -7.53 -3.73 -15.64
N GLY A 146 -8.36 -3.39 -14.66
CA GLY A 146 -7.94 -2.63 -13.48
C GLY A 146 -8.66 -3.11 -12.24
N HIS A 147 -7.92 -3.67 -11.30
CA HIS A 147 -8.43 -4.17 -10.04
C HIS A 147 -7.79 -3.46 -8.86
N GLU A 148 -8.63 -3.02 -7.95
CA GLU A 148 -8.21 -2.42 -6.69
C GLU A 148 -8.77 -3.23 -5.52
N SER A 149 -7.92 -3.59 -4.57
CA SER A 149 -8.33 -4.25 -3.34
C SER A 149 -7.72 -3.59 -2.11
N GLU A 150 -8.52 -3.50 -1.06
CA GLU A 150 -8.11 -2.97 0.23
C GLU A 150 -8.57 -3.88 1.37
N ASP A 151 -7.65 -4.24 2.29
CA ASP A 151 -7.96 -4.95 3.54
C ASP A 151 -7.48 -4.13 4.74
N VAL A 152 -8.43 -3.61 5.53
CA VAL A 152 -8.15 -2.73 6.67
C VAL A 152 -8.61 -3.37 7.97
N LEU A 153 -7.71 -3.40 8.94
CA LEU A 153 -8.01 -3.84 10.30
C LEU A 153 -8.05 -2.64 11.24
N LEU A 154 -9.21 -2.41 11.85
CA LEU A 154 -9.43 -1.36 12.85
C LEU A 154 -9.29 -1.95 14.25
N PHE A 155 -8.29 -1.48 15.01
CA PHE A 155 -8.08 -1.88 16.40
C PHE A 155 -8.78 -0.97 17.41
N SER A 156 -9.12 0.24 17.01
CA SER A 156 -9.77 1.22 17.88
C SER A 156 -11.07 1.72 17.29
N PRO A 157 -12.10 1.98 18.10
CA PRO A 157 -13.39 2.49 17.63
C PRO A 157 -13.30 3.93 17.11
N SER A 158 -12.29 4.69 17.52
CA SER A 158 -12.04 6.08 17.07
C SER A 158 -11.22 6.16 15.78
N ALA A 159 -10.59 5.07 15.36
CA ALA A 159 -9.89 5.03 14.07
C ALA A 159 -10.86 5.22 12.91
N ARG A 160 -10.44 6.00 11.92
CA ARG A 160 -11.25 6.33 10.75
C ARG A 160 -10.61 5.78 9.48
N ASN A 161 -11.36 4.98 8.75
CA ASN A 161 -11.01 4.53 7.42
C ASN A 161 -11.96 5.14 6.39
N ARG A 162 -11.41 5.80 5.40
CA ARG A 162 -12.14 6.34 4.26
C ARG A 162 -11.54 5.82 2.97
N THR A 163 -12.38 5.33 2.07
CA THR A 163 -11.96 4.84 0.76
C THR A 163 -12.86 5.46 -0.29
N ALA A 164 -12.26 6.04 -1.31
CA ALA A 164 -12.95 6.71 -2.41
C ALA A 164 -12.46 6.14 -3.75
N PRO A 165 -12.95 4.95 -4.16
CA PRO A 165 -12.61 4.38 -5.46
C PRO A 165 -13.33 5.13 -6.57
N LEU A 166 -12.65 5.29 -7.71
CA LEU A 166 -13.19 5.91 -8.90
C LEU A 166 -12.78 5.09 -10.13
N ILE A 167 -13.76 4.55 -10.86
CA ILE A 167 -13.54 3.86 -12.11
C ILE A 167 -14.18 4.67 -13.22
N LEU A 168 -13.37 5.22 -14.13
CA LEU A 168 -13.79 6.00 -15.28
C LEU A 168 -13.72 5.13 -16.54
N CYS A 169 -14.87 4.84 -17.13
CA CYS A 169 -14.98 3.98 -18.31
C CYS A 169 -15.25 4.82 -19.56
N GLY A 170 -14.21 5.29 -20.23
CA GLY A 170 -14.27 5.92 -21.55
C GLY A 170 -14.23 4.92 -22.72
N GLU A 171 -14.05 3.62 -22.44
CA GLU A 171 -14.03 2.49 -23.36
C GLU A 171 -15.02 1.41 -22.89
N GLU A 172 -15.65 0.69 -23.82
CA GLU A 172 -16.66 -0.33 -23.49
C GLU A 172 -16.06 -1.70 -23.17
N GLU A 173 -14.96 -2.07 -23.88
CA GLU A 173 -14.30 -3.36 -23.72
C GLU A 173 -13.25 -3.30 -22.61
N VAL A 174 -13.65 -3.05 -21.37
CA VAL A 174 -12.74 -2.96 -20.21
C VAL A 174 -13.30 -3.69 -19.00
N GLU A 175 -12.43 -4.08 -18.07
CA GLU A 175 -12.80 -4.68 -16.80
C GLU A 175 -12.23 -3.82 -15.64
N GLY A 176 -13.12 -3.23 -14.85
CA GLY A 176 -12.77 -2.47 -13.66
C GLY A 176 -13.44 -3.08 -12.43
N GLN A 177 -12.65 -3.39 -11.40
CA GLN A 177 -13.16 -3.93 -10.14
C GLN A 177 -12.57 -3.20 -8.94
N HIS A 178 -13.39 -3.02 -7.91
CA HIS A 178 -12.93 -2.55 -6.62
C HIS A 178 -13.50 -3.45 -5.52
N ALA A 179 -12.65 -3.87 -4.59
CA ALA A 179 -13.02 -4.65 -3.41
C ALA A 179 -12.43 -4.01 -2.15
N ALA A 180 -13.24 -3.79 -1.12
CA ALA A 180 -12.77 -3.31 0.16
C ALA A 180 -13.26 -4.21 1.29
N SER A 181 -12.35 -4.66 2.13
CA SER A 181 -12.61 -5.37 3.36
C SER A 181 -12.17 -4.50 4.53
N VAL A 182 -13.14 -4.00 5.29
CA VAL A 182 -12.86 -3.21 6.49
C VAL A 182 -13.45 -3.95 7.67
N GLY A 183 -12.59 -4.43 8.54
CA GLY A 183 -12.99 -5.21 9.71
C GLY A 183 -12.44 -4.62 11.01
N ARG A 184 -13.21 -4.76 12.08
CA ARG A 184 -12.67 -4.66 13.44
C ARG A 184 -11.99 -5.96 13.80
N LEU A 185 -11.21 -5.93 14.85
CA LEU A 185 -10.64 -7.14 15.42
C LEU A 185 -11.77 -8.17 15.67
N ASP A 186 -11.69 -9.31 14.98
CA ASP A 186 -12.66 -10.38 15.15
C ASP A 186 -12.43 -11.06 16.50
N GLU A 187 -13.30 -10.76 17.47
CA GLU A 187 -13.20 -11.29 18.82
C GLU A 187 -13.31 -12.82 18.88
N ASN A 188 -14.04 -13.43 17.95
CA ASN A 188 -14.13 -14.90 17.87
C ASN A 188 -12.81 -15.50 17.40
N LYS A 189 -12.16 -14.89 16.39
CA LYS A 189 -10.82 -15.30 15.95
C LYS A 189 -9.79 -15.07 17.06
N LEU A 190 -9.85 -13.93 17.72
CA LEU A 190 -8.98 -13.64 18.87
C LEU A 190 -9.17 -14.65 19.99
N TYR A 191 -10.40 -14.94 20.37
CA TYR A 191 -10.74 -15.97 21.36
C TYR A 191 -10.23 -17.36 20.93
N TYR A 192 -10.44 -17.74 19.68
CA TYR A 192 -9.95 -19.02 19.14
C TYR A 192 -8.42 -19.12 19.24
N LEU A 193 -7.69 -18.11 18.82
CA LEU A 193 -6.22 -18.10 18.89
C LEU A 193 -5.74 -18.16 20.34
N ARG A 194 -6.37 -17.42 21.25
CA ARG A 194 -6.06 -17.47 22.70
C ARG A 194 -6.37 -18.84 23.30
N SER A 195 -7.45 -19.49 22.91
CA SER A 195 -7.76 -20.84 23.36
C SER A 195 -6.75 -21.89 22.89
N ARG A 196 -5.95 -21.58 21.87
CA ARG A 196 -4.83 -22.39 21.38
C ARG A 196 -3.49 -22.03 22.04
N GLY A 197 -3.49 -21.16 23.05
CA GLY A 197 -2.32 -20.86 23.87
C GLY A 197 -1.54 -19.60 23.46
N LEU A 198 -2.03 -18.81 22.46
CA LEU A 198 -1.40 -17.54 22.16
C LEU A 198 -1.83 -16.47 23.19
N SER A 199 -0.92 -15.59 23.56
CA SER A 199 -1.28 -14.35 24.25
C SER A 199 -2.09 -13.45 23.31
N GLU A 200 -2.78 -12.45 23.84
CA GLU A 200 -3.52 -11.49 23.02
C GLU A 200 -2.60 -10.76 22.04
N ALA A 201 -1.44 -10.30 22.52
CA ALA A 201 -0.42 -9.66 21.67
C ALA A 201 0.04 -10.56 20.51
N GLN A 202 0.30 -11.85 20.81
CA GLN A 202 0.69 -12.82 19.78
C GLN A 202 -0.42 -13.07 18.77
N ALA A 203 -1.68 -13.15 19.22
CA ALA A 203 -2.83 -13.35 18.34
C ALA A 203 -3.06 -12.14 17.43
N ARG A 204 -3.01 -10.92 17.98
CA ARG A 204 -3.10 -9.67 17.19
C ARG A 204 -1.97 -9.56 16.17
N ARG A 205 -0.74 -9.85 16.58
CA ARG A 205 0.41 -9.88 15.68
C ARG A 205 0.21 -10.86 14.53
N LEU A 206 -0.20 -12.09 14.81
CA LEU A 206 -0.46 -13.10 13.78
C LEU A 206 -1.50 -12.64 12.75
N MET A 207 -2.55 -11.95 13.21
CA MET A 207 -3.60 -11.43 12.33
C MET A 207 -3.09 -10.28 11.43
N VAL A 208 -2.17 -9.47 11.91
CA VAL A 208 -1.52 -8.39 11.12
C VAL A 208 -0.48 -8.98 10.17
N ASP A 209 0.37 -9.87 10.65
CA ASP A 209 1.42 -10.52 9.84
C ASP A 209 0.80 -11.23 8.63
N ALA A 210 -0.33 -11.93 8.81
CA ALA A 210 -1.03 -12.61 7.71
C ALA A 210 -1.51 -11.65 6.60
N ARG A 211 -1.83 -10.39 6.94
CA ARG A 211 -2.24 -9.37 5.96
C ARG A 211 -1.08 -8.69 5.28
N PHE A 212 0.01 -8.50 6.01
CA PHE A 212 1.16 -7.76 5.53
C PHE A 212 2.16 -8.64 4.78
N ALA A 213 2.18 -9.94 5.06
CA ALA A 213 3.09 -10.90 4.45
C ALA A 213 3.11 -10.84 2.92
N PRO A 214 1.97 -10.77 2.19
CA PRO A 214 2.02 -10.75 0.73
C PRO A 214 2.85 -9.62 0.14
N ALA A 215 2.87 -8.44 0.78
CA ALA A 215 3.70 -7.31 0.34
C ALA A 215 5.14 -7.40 0.89
N ILE A 216 5.31 -7.78 2.15
CA ILE A 216 6.63 -7.88 2.79
C ILE A 216 7.48 -8.94 2.12
N ASP A 217 6.91 -10.09 1.76
CA ASP A 217 7.62 -11.20 1.12
C ASP A 217 8.12 -10.86 -0.30
N LYS A 218 7.59 -9.80 -0.92
CA LYS A 218 8.08 -9.26 -2.20
C LYS A 218 9.33 -8.40 -2.05
N ILE A 219 9.71 -8.01 -0.84
CA ILE A 219 10.96 -7.27 -0.58
C ILE A 219 12.14 -8.21 -0.84
N PRO A 220 13.10 -7.87 -1.73
CA PRO A 220 14.13 -8.80 -2.16
C PRO A 220 15.30 -8.99 -1.17
N LEU A 221 15.27 -8.34 -0.01
CA LEU A 221 16.28 -8.38 1.04
C LEU A 221 15.69 -8.92 2.33
N ASP A 222 16.10 -10.11 2.75
CA ASP A 222 15.61 -10.77 3.97
C ASP A 222 15.78 -9.90 5.21
N SER A 223 16.96 -9.26 5.35
CA SER A 223 17.22 -8.35 6.47
C SER A 223 16.27 -7.15 6.54
N LEU A 224 15.80 -6.65 5.39
CA LEU A 224 14.82 -5.57 5.33
C LEU A 224 13.41 -6.09 5.62
N GLN A 225 13.08 -7.30 5.19
CA GLN A 225 11.82 -7.95 5.59
C GLN A 225 11.74 -8.11 7.11
N ASP A 226 12.82 -8.60 7.73
CA ASP A 226 12.89 -8.77 9.19
C ASP A 226 12.75 -7.43 9.92
N GLU A 227 13.45 -6.39 9.46
CA GLU A 227 13.33 -5.04 10.02
C GLU A 227 11.91 -4.47 9.93
N VAL A 228 11.22 -4.70 8.80
CA VAL A 228 9.82 -4.30 8.62
C VAL A 228 8.92 -5.06 9.61
N ARG A 229 9.08 -6.38 9.73
CA ARG A 229 8.30 -7.20 10.67
C ARG A 229 8.54 -6.81 12.14
N GLU A 230 9.78 -6.51 12.51
CA GLU A 230 10.11 -6.01 13.85
C GLU A 230 9.46 -4.65 14.11
N ASN A 231 9.45 -3.76 13.12
CA ASN A 231 8.82 -2.45 13.24
C ASN A 231 7.30 -2.57 13.43
N VAL A 232 6.64 -3.46 12.68
CA VAL A 232 5.21 -3.77 12.87
C VAL A 232 4.95 -4.30 14.28
N ALA A 233 5.77 -5.25 14.75
CA ALA A 233 5.63 -5.82 16.09
C ALA A 233 5.76 -4.77 17.19
N ARG A 234 6.74 -3.87 17.06
CA ARG A 234 6.93 -2.77 18.03
C ARG A 234 5.71 -1.86 18.10
N ARG A 235 5.16 -1.43 16.96
CA ARG A 235 3.98 -0.57 16.89
C ARG A 235 2.73 -1.22 17.48
N LEU A 236 2.58 -2.52 17.30
CA LEU A 236 1.51 -3.28 17.93
C LEU A 236 1.65 -3.36 19.45
N ASN A 237 2.88 -3.50 19.95
CA ASN A 237 3.13 -3.52 21.40
C ASN A 237 2.87 -2.13 22.01
N ASP A 238 3.35 -1.05 21.37
CA ASP A 238 3.11 0.33 21.82
C ASP A 238 1.61 0.64 21.97
N GLU A 239 0.75 0.05 21.14
CA GLU A 239 -0.72 0.17 21.23
C GLU A 239 -1.32 -0.62 22.40
N LEU A 240 -0.69 -1.71 22.83
CA LEU A 240 -1.20 -2.55 23.93
C LEU A 240 -0.82 -2.01 25.29
N ASP A 241 0.26 -1.22 25.38
CA ASP A 241 0.82 -0.66 26.62
C ASP A 241 0.29 0.75 26.94
N GLY A 242 -0.44 1.41 26.01
CA GLY A 242 -1.00 2.76 26.13
C GLY A 242 -2.52 2.75 26.34
#